data_6a4c2f560c8c088de84cab15d7b080a1
#
_entry.id   6a4c2f560c8c088de84cab15d7b080a1
#
_cell.length_a   1.000
_cell.length_b   1.000
_cell.length_c   1.000
_cell.angle_alpha   90.00
_cell.angle_beta   90.00
_cell.angle_gamma   90.00
#
_symmetry.space_group_name_H-M   'P 1'
#
loop_
_entity.id
_entity.type
_entity.pdbx_description
1 polymer ?
#
loop_
_entity_poly.entity_id
_entity_poly.type
_entity_poly.pdbx_seq_one_letter_code
_entity_poly.pdbx_strand_id
1 'polypeptide(L)'
;MMKRRSVLKLILAAPAVMTVARPGFAQIKENAKEKITYAYLLDPAYDAVTWAMTNGKVTSDLITVEARGLAIPQLIQATSAKQYDVIMTAVIALPPAAARGLELRVLSTALQQSAAGEGAGVWVKSDSAIRSPKELKGKSLGSYGLRSTGYTQVRLALIHKYGLDAALEGGDLKQLEIQAPNLPGALAAGQIDAASLIHSQAFRALKSGEFRPIAETGRDNIEQFGMRFISALNVSYPERLARRPDAFREFNRMFRDSVRYALAHRDEVFAAVGQQSNLPPEFFNWWFEKSSDVPGTFEESHAQAIMKLYELSREIGMIQSFPDIRTLVWEHALRG
;
A
#
# COMPACT_ATOMS: atom_id res chain seq x y z
N MET A 1 -39.18 -17.60 81.30
CA MET A 1 -38.46 -16.92 82.41
C MET A 1 -37.69 -15.77 81.82
N MET A 2 -38.23 -14.56 81.95
CA MET A 2 -37.71 -13.36 82.62
C MET A 2 -36.16 -13.22 82.50
N LYS A 3 -35.66 -12.09 81.99
CA LYS A 3 -35.64 -10.78 82.62
C LYS A 3 -35.34 -9.66 81.65
N ARG A 4 -36.07 -8.59 81.72
CA ARG A 4 -35.81 -7.22 81.26
C ARG A 4 -34.56 -6.64 81.89
N ARG A 5 -33.81 -5.76 81.18
CA ARG A 5 -33.27 -4.55 81.85
C ARG A 5 -33.02 -3.46 80.81
N SER A 6 -33.53 -2.35 81.23
CA SER A 6 -33.64 -1.02 80.58
C SER A 6 -32.32 -0.24 80.53
N VAL A 7 -32.30 0.73 79.57
CA VAL A 7 -31.94 2.17 79.66
C VAL A 7 -30.50 2.55 79.71
N LEU A 8 -30.06 3.30 78.76
CA LEU A 8 -29.70 4.75 78.97
C LEU A 8 -29.50 5.44 77.59
N LYS A 9 -30.29 6.48 77.33
CA LYS A 9 -30.08 7.43 76.24
C LYS A 9 -28.96 8.38 76.65
N LEU A 10 -27.87 8.40 75.92
CA LEU A 10 -26.91 9.49 75.97
C LEU A 10 -26.97 10.28 74.68
N ILE A 11 -27.44 11.52 74.79
CA ILE A 11 -27.41 12.50 73.71
C ILE A 11 -26.00 13.10 73.68
N LEU A 12 -25.23 12.81 72.66
CA LEU A 12 -23.95 13.45 72.38
C LEU A 12 -24.17 14.39 71.18
N ALA A 13 -24.04 15.66 71.44
CA ALA A 13 -24.00 16.71 70.45
C ALA A 13 -22.75 16.54 69.54
N ALA A 14 -22.98 16.37 68.23
CA ALA A 14 -21.90 16.39 67.22
C ALA A 14 -21.56 17.81 66.81
N PRO A 15 -20.27 18.17 66.75
CA PRO A 15 -19.86 19.48 66.21
C PRO A 15 -20.04 19.49 64.69
N ALA A 16 -20.67 20.57 64.21
CA ALA A 16 -20.81 20.86 62.77
C ALA A 16 -19.42 21.07 62.16
N VAL A 17 -18.95 20.11 61.36
CA VAL A 17 -17.76 20.26 60.50
C VAL A 17 -18.20 21.03 59.24
N MET A 18 -17.82 22.30 59.15
CA MET A 18 -17.87 23.05 57.89
C MET A 18 -16.92 22.42 56.88
N THR A 19 -17.48 21.71 55.96
CA THR A 19 -16.78 21.26 54.76
C THR A 19 -16.53 22.46 53.85
N VAL A 20 -15.31 22.98 53.88
CA VAL A 20 -14.83 23.91 52.88
C VAL A 20 -14.76 23.15 51.53
N ALA A 21 -15.68 23.51 50.63
CA ALA A 21 -15.65 23.04 49.25
C ALA A 21 -14.33 23.47 48.61
N ARG A 22 -13.39 22.54 48.40
CA ARG A 22 -12.24 22.75 47.55
C ARG A 22 -12.75 22.94 46.14
N PRO A 23 -12.27 24.00 45.40
CA PRO A 23 -12.58 24.12 43.97
C PRO A 23 -12.11 22.86 43.29
N GLY A 24 -13.03 22.11 42.67
CA GLY A 24 -12.70 20.94 41.87
C GLY A 24 -11.76 21.37 40.78
N PHE A 25 -10.51 20.89 40.83
CA PHE A 25 -9.68 20.84 39.63
C PHE A 25 -10.46 20.02 38.61
N ALA A 26 -10.99 20.71 37.58
CA ALA A 26 -11.51 20.04 36.41
C ALA A 26 -10.35 19.12 35.91
N GLN A 27 -10.51 17.82 36.09
CA GLN A 27 -9.66 16.86 35.39
C GLN A 27 -9.83 17.19 33.92
N ILE A 28 -8.78 17.75 33.34
CA ILE A 28 -8.62 17.79 31.90
C ILE A 28 -8.66 16.30 31.49
N LYS A 29 -9.79 15.84 30.97
CA LYS A 29 -9.86 14.57 30.30
C LYS A 29 -8.80 14.66 29.19
N GLU A 30 -7.68 13.99 29.39
CA GLU A 30 -6.75 13.72 28.34
C GLU A 30 -7.56 13.03 27.25
N ASN A 31 -7.91 13.74 26.19
CA ASN A 31 -8.71 13.20 25.11
C ASN A 31 -7.91 12.02 24.54
N ALA A 32 -8.39 10.80 24.78
CA ALA A 32 -7.75 9.61 24.21
C ALA A 32 -7.64 9.81 22.70
N LYS A 33 -6.43 9.68 22.16
CA LYS A 33 -6.16 9.80 20.73
C LYS A 33 -7.05 8.83 19.95
N GLU A 34 -7.62 9.29 18.86
CA GLU A 34 -8.40 8.45 17.99
C GLU A 34 -7.50 7.44 17.28
N LYS A 35 -7.96 6.20 17.13
CA LYS A 35 -7.22 5.17 16.39
C LYS A 35 -7.62 5.19 14.93
N ILE A 36 -6.62 5.25 14.04
CA ILE A 36 -6.73 5.00 12.60
C ILE A 36 -6.05 3.67 12.28
N THR A 37 -6.79 2.76 11.68
CA THR A 37 -6.25 1.49 11.18
C THR A 37 -5.87 1.63 9.71
N TYR A 38 -4.64 1.20 9.37
CA TYR A 38 -4.10 1.27 8.02
C TYR A 38 -3.63 -0.10 7.52
N ALA A 39 -4.10 -0.53 6.35
CA ALA A 39 -3.58 -1.72 5.68
C ALA A 39 -2.82 -1.34 4.41
N TYR A 40 -1.64 -1.92 4.24
CA TYR A 40 -0.76 -1.67 3.10
C TYR A 40 -0.23 -3.00 2.53
N LEU A 41 0.43 -2.94 1.37
CA LEU A 41 1.05 -4.11 0.76
C LEU A 41 2.13 -4.69 1.67
N LEU A 42 2.04 -5.96 2.00
CA LEU A 42 3.07 -6.70 2.72
C LEU A 42 4.35 -6.76 1.88
N ASP A 43 5.23 -5.83 2.12
CA ASP A 43 6.52 -5.68 1.44
C ASP A 43 7.49 -4.90 2.34
N PRO A 44 8.76 -5.34 2.50
CA PRO A 44 9.73 -4.65 3.36
C PRO A 44 9.95 -3.18 3.02
N ALA A 45 9.82 -2.80 1.75
CA ALA A 45 9.93 -1.39 1.36
C ALA A 45 8.79 -0.54 1.98
N TYR A 46 7.58 -1.12 2.10
CA TYR A 46 6.46 -0.46 2.77
C TYR A 46 6.58 -0.46 4.29
N ASP A 47 7.23 -1.46 4.87
CA ASP A 47 7.58 -1.40 6.29
C ASP A 47 8.51 -0.21 6.56
N ALA A 48 9.46 0.09 5.66
CA ALA A 48 10.28 1.29 5.73
C ALA A 48 9.47 2.60 5.56
N VAL A 49 8.50 2.63 4.64
CA VAL A 49 7.58 3.77 4.44
C VAL A 49 6.79 4.09 5.71
N THR A 50 6.30 3.08 6.40
CA THR A 50 5.43 3.25 7.58
C THR A 50 6.21 3.32 8.90
N TRP A 51 7.50 3.04 8.87
CA TRP A 51 8.34 2.84 10.06
C TRP A 51 8.28 4.02 11.05
N ALA A 52 8.40 5.23 10.57
CA ALA A 52 8.48 6.40 11.45
C ALA A 52 7.16 6.65 12.21
N MET A 53 6.02 6.46 11.58
CA MET A 53 4.71 6.64 12.23
C MET A 53 4.35 5.46 13.15
N THR A 54 4.90 4.27 12.91
CA THR A 54 4.65 3.09 13.77
C THR A 54 5.65 2.96 14.92
N ASN A 55 6.81 3.64 14.82
CA ASN A 55 7.87 3.62 15.85
C ASN A 55 7.99 4.96 16.62
N GLY A 56 6.96 5.80 16.58
CA GLY A 56 6.87 7.01 17.39
C GLY A 56 7.83 8.14 17.01
N LYS A 57 8.41 8.12 15.80
CA LYS A 57 9.24 9.21 15.27
C LYS A 57 8.40 10.30 14.60
N VAL A 58 7.27 9.90 14.04
CA VAL A 58 6.22 10.81 13.56
C VAL A 58 4.98 10.57 14.39
N THR A 59 4.60 11.56 15.18
CA THR A 59 3.50 11.47 16.15
C THR A 59 2.41 12.50 15.87
N SER A 60 1.28 12.33 16.51
CA SER A 60 0.13 13.22 16.47
C SER A 60 -0.49 13.33 17.86
N ASP A 61 -1.08 14.48 18.18
CA ASP A 61 -1.88 14.66 19.39
C ASP A 61 -3.33 14.20 19.18
N LEU A 62 -3.76 14.04 17.92
CA LEU A 62 -5.13 13.67 17.57
C LEU A 62 -5.31 12.17 17.40
N ILE A 63 -4.35 11.49 16.77
CA ILE A 63 -4.50 10.09 16.37
C ILE A 63 -3.32 9.21 16.78
N THR A 64 -3.60 7.92 16.85
CA THR A 64 -2.60 6.85 16.75
C THR A 64 -2.85 6.04 15.48
N VAL A 65 -1.79 5.57 14.82
CA VAL A 65 -1.90 4.74 13.62
C VAL A 65 -1.50 3.31 13.94
N GLU A 66 -2.43 2.38 13.67
CA GLU A 66 -2.14 0.95 13.69
C GLU A 66 -2.05 0.46 12.25
N ALA A 67 -0.81 0.22 11.79
CA ALA A 67 -0.53 -0.16 10.42
C ALA A 67 -0.24 -1.67 10.30
N ARG A 68 -0.72 -2.31 9.21
CA ARG A 68 -0.54 -3.74 8.97
C ARG A 68 -0.28 -4.05 7.51
N GLY A 69 0.78 -4.80 7.23
CA GLY A 69 1.05 -5.37 5.92
C GLY A 69 0.12 -6.56 5.61
N LEU A 70 -0.48 -6.56 4.42
CA LEU A 70 -1.36 -7.62 3.93
C LEU A 70 -0.93 -8.06 2.52
N ALA A 71 -1.05 -9.34 2.21
CA ALA A 71 -0.88 -9.83 0.85
C ALA A 71 -2.00 -9.30 -0.07
N ILE A 72 -1.75 -9.24 -1.38
CA ILE A 72 -2.67 -8.64 -2.36
C ILE A 72 -4.11 -9.21 -2.27
N PRO A 73 -4.33 -10.53 -2.19
CA PRO A 73 -5.70 -11.07 -2.06
C PRO A 73 -6.38 -10.60 -0.77
N GLN A 74 -5.63 -10.50 0.33
CA GLN A 74 -6.15 -10.02 1.62
C GLN A 74 -6.49 -8.53 1.56
N LEU A 75 -5.68 -7.69 0.87
CA LEU A 75 -6.00 -6.27 0.66
C LEU A 75 -7.32 -6.11 -0.12
N ILE A 76 -7.52 -6.89 -1.17
CA ILE A 76 -8.76 -6.87 -1.96
C ILE A 76 -9.98 -7.23 -1.09
N GLN A 77 -9.87 -8.30 -0.30
CA GLN A 77 -10.91 -8.73 0.62
C GLN A 77 -11.18 -7.67 1.69
N ALA A 78 -10.14 -7.15 2.32
CA ALA A 78 -10.23 -6.14 3.38
C ALA A 78 -10.84 -4.82 2.86
N THR A 79 -10.56 -4.44 1.60
CA THR A 79 -11.18 -3.28 0.95
C THR A 79 -12.69 -3.48 0.80
N SER A 80 -13.11 -4.62 0.28
CA SER A 80 -14.53 -4.93 0.07
C SER A 80 -15.30 -5.05 1.39
N ALA A 81 -14.66 -5.59 2.43
CA ALA A 81 -15.23 -5.78 3.77
C ALA A 81 -15.11 -4.52 4.66
N LYS A 82 -14.51 -3.43 4.17
CA LYS A 82 -14.29 -2.19 4.92
C LYS A 82 -13.60 -2.42 6.28
N GLN A 83 -12.61 -3.31 6.34
CA GLN A 83 -11.98 -3.73 7.60
C GLN A 83 -11.07 -2.66 8.23
N TYR A 84 -10.45 -1.81 7.42
CA TYR A 84 -9.52 -0.77 7.86
C TYR A 84 -10.04 0.62 7.53
N ASP A 85 -9.63 1.62 8.31
CA ASP A 85 -9.99 3.01 8.07
C ASP A 85 -9.37 3.54 6.78
N VAL A 86 -8.10 3.24 6.58
CA VAL A 86 -7.36 3.53 5.35
C VAL A 86 -6.82 2.23 4.79
N ILE A 87 -6.84 2.08 3.49
CA ILE A 87 -6.31 0.89 2.84
C ILE A 87 -5.60 1.25 1.54
N MET A 88 -4.43 0.66 1.33
CA MET A 88 -3.74 0.74 0.06
C MET A 88 -4.43 -0.14 -0.97
N THR A 89 -4.87 0.44 -2.05
CA THR A 89 -5.67 -0.24 -3.08
C THR A 89 -5.03 -0.09 -4.45
N ALA A 90 -5.00 -1.17 -5.21
CA ALA A 90 -4.55 -1.16 -6.60
C ALA A 90 -5.42 -0.23 -7.46
N VAL A 91 -4.80 0.61 -8.29
CA VAL A 91 -5.51 1.59 -9.12
C VAL A 91 -6.57 0.93 -9.99
N ILE A 92 -6.25 -0.18 -10.67
CA ILE A 92 -7.21 -0.88 -11.54
C ILE A 92 -8.32 -1.63 -10.79
N ALA A 93 -8.26 -1.70 -9.46
CA ALA A 93 -9.33 -2.29 -8.66
C ALA A 93 -10.46 -1.30 -8.34
N LEU A 94 -10.22 0.02 -8.50
CA LEU A 94 -11.24 1.03 -8.22
C LEU A 94 -12.43 0.97 -9.18
N PRO A 95 -12.26 0.90 -10.52
CA PRO A 95 -13.38 0.83 -11.44
C PRO A 95 -14.33 -0.35 -11.17
N PRO A 96 -13.87 -1.60 -11.05
CA PRO A 96 -14.77 -2.71 -10.74
C PRO A 96 -15.36 -2.65 -9.32
N ALA A 97 -14.69 -1.99 -8.36
CA ALA A 97 -15.27 -1.74 -7.04
C ALA A 97 -16.44 -0.76 -7.12
N ALA A 98 -16.27 0.35 -7.84
CA ALA A 98 -17.33 1.33 -8.08
C ALA A 98 -18.53 0.71 -8.83
N ALA A 99 -18.27 -0.13 -9.84
CA ALA A 99 -19.33 -0.83 -10.58
C ALA A 99 -20.18 -1.77 -9.69
N ARG A 100 -19.61 -2.25 -8.57
CA ARG A 100 -20.32 -3.03 -7.55
C ARG A 100 -20.93 -2.20 -6.42
N GLY A 101 -20.91 -0.87 -6.53
CA GLY A 101 -21.46 0.04 -5.53
C GLY A 101 -20.56 0.27 -4.30
N LEU A 102 -19.29 -0.13 -4.36
CA LEU A 102 -18.33 0.19 -3.30
C LEU A 102 -17.77 1.59 -3.55
N GLU A 103 -18.23 2.55 -2.77
CA GLU A 103 -17.72 3.90 -2.83
C GLU A 103 -16.39 4.03 -2.07
N LEU A 104 -15.38 4.53 -2.77
CA LEU A 104 -14.04 4.81 -2.22
C LEU A 104 -13.68 6.26 -2.48
N ARG A 105 -12.90 6.85 -1.59
CA ARG A 105 -12.30 8.18 -1.76
C ARG A 105 -10.79 8.08 -1.65
N VAL A 106 -10.12 8.71 -2.60
CA VAL A 106 -8.65 8.76 -2.66
C VAL A 106 -8.14 9.81 -1.68
N LEU A 107 -7.23 9.40 -0.82
CA LEU A 107 -6.55 10.26 0.15
C LEU A 107 -5.20 10.74 -0.37
N SER A 108 -4.44 9.86 -1.00
CA SER A 108 -3.11 10.15 -1.55
C SER A 108 -2.63 9.04 -2.48
N THR A 109 -1.60 9.32 -3.28
CA THR A 109 -0.85 8.33 -4.05
C THR A 109 0.07 7.55 -3.12
N ALA A 110 -0.09 6.23 -3.11
CA ALA A 110 0.68 5.33 -2.26
C ALA A 110 1.89 4.72 -2.98
N LEU A 111 1.79 4.47 -4.28
CA LEU A 111 2.86 3.87 -5.06
C LEU A 111 2.82 4.34 -6.51
N GLN A 112 3.93 4.87 -6.96
CA GLN A 112 4.18 5.28 -8.34
C GLN A 112 5.48 4.65 -8.85
N GLN A 113 5.60 4.43 -10.13
CA GLN A 113 6.88 4.11 -10.75
C GLN A 113 7.89 5.24 -10.53
N SER A 114 9.15 4.91 -10.24
CA SER A 114 10.22 5.91 -10.22
C SER A 114 10.52 6.44 -11.63
N ALA A 115 11.26 7.53 -11.71
CA ALA A 115 11.71 8.07 -12.99
C ALA A 115 12.67 7.11 -13.72
N ALA A 116 13.43 6.28 -13.00
CA ALA A 116 14.31 5.29 -13.58
C ALA A 116 13.55 4.08 -14.16
N GLY A 117 12.34 3.78 -13.61
CA GLY A 117 11.49 2.70 -14.09
C GLY A 117 12.07 1.30 -13.95
N GLU A 118 13.03 1.11 -13.03
CA GLU A 118 13.65 -0.17 -12.75
C GLU A 118 12.81 -1.03 -11.80
N GLY A 119 13.14 -2.32 -11.70
CA GLY A 119 12.62 -3.20 -10.65
C GLY A 119 11.25 -3.83 -10.87
N ALA A 120 10.53 -3.45 -11.91
CA ALA A 120 9.38 -4.18 -12.40
C ALA A 120 9.70 -4.70 -13.80
N GLY A 121 9.68 -6.01 -14.00
CA GLY A 121 10.11 -6.54 -15.28
C GLY A 121 9.76 -7.99 -15.49
N VAL A 122 10.17 -8.49 -16.66
CA VAL A 122 10.08 -9.91 -17.04
C VAL A 122 11.47 -10.52 -16.96
N TRP A 123 11.58 -11.57 -16.17
CA TRP A 123 12.83 -12.22 -15.83
C TRP A 123 12.87 -13.66 -16.34
N VAL A 124 14.02 -14.12 -16.74
CA VAL A 124 14.30 -15.49 -17.12
C VAL A 124 15.54 -16.00 -16.37
N LYS A 125 15.79 -17.29 -16.37
CA LYS A 125 17.05 -17.85 -15.89
C LYS A 125 18.22 -17.27 -16.69
N SER A 126 19.37 -17.07 -16.05
CA SER A 126 20.56 -16.53 -16.72
C SER A 126 21.02 -17.36 -17.91
N ASP A 127 20.88 -18.70 -17.84
CA ASP A 127 21.19 -19.65 -18.87
C ASP A 127 20.10 -19.86 -19.92
N SER A 128 18.90 -19.24 -19.73
CA SER A 128 17.78 -19.36 -20.66
C SER A 128 18.17 -18.94 -22.08
N ALA A 129 17.68 -19.65 -23.08
CA ALA A 129 17.82 -19.26 -24.48
C ALA A 129 17.00 -18.02 -24.85
N ILE A 130 15.95 -17.70 -24.08
CA ILE A 130 15.07 -16.54 -24.31
C ILE A 130 15.84 -15.26 -24.04
N ARG A 131 16.05 -14.43 -25.06
CA ARG A 131 16.83 -13.17 -24.97
C ARG A 131 15.97 -11.92 -25.01
N SER A 132 14.74 -12.03 -25.50
CA SER A 132 13.81 -10.93 -25.71
C SER A 132 12.40 -11.37 -25.33
N PRO A 133 11.51 -10.44 -24.84
CA PRO A 133 10.12 -10.75 -24.64
C PRO A 133 9.39 -11.32 -25.86
N LYS A 134 9.80 -10.97 -27.08
CA LYS A 134 9.21 -11.53 -28.32
C LYS A 134 9.33 -13.06 -28.42
N GLU A 135 10.33 -13.64 -27.75
CA GLU A 135 10.58 -15.09 -27.74
C GLU A 135 9.72 -15.82 -26.68
N LEU A 136 8.89 -15.08 -25.95
CA LEU A 136 7.93 -15.66 -24.99
C LEU A 136 6.69 -16.24 -25.67
N LYS A 137 6.53 -16.09 -26.97
CA LYS A 137 5.39 -16.68 -27.70
C LYS A 137 5.31 -18.19 -27.48
N GLY A 138 4.17 -18.68 -26.99
CA GLY A 138 3.95 -20.08 -26.61
C GLY A 138 4.57 -20.49 -25.26
N LYS A 139 5.22 -19.57 -24.54
CA LYS A 139 5.91 -19.81 -23.27
C LYS A 139 5.02 -19.45 -22.07
N SER A 140 5.41 -19.95 -20.90
CA SER A 140 4.76 -19.66 -19.62
C SER A 140 5.38 -18.43 -18.93
N LEU A 141 4.52 -17.50 -18.48
CA LEU A 141 4.87 -16.34 -17.70
C LEU A 141 4.15 -16.36 -16.35
N GLY A 142 4.90 -16.52 -15.27
CA GLY A 142 4.38 -16.47 -13.92
C GLY A 142 4.24 -15.02 -13.42
N SER A 143 3.15 -14.74 -12.71
CA SER A 143 2.91 -13.45 -12.06
C SER A 143 2.26 -13.64 -10.68
N TYR A 144 2.52 -12.70 -9.80
CA TYR A 144 1.97 -12.67 -8.43
C TYR A 144 0.49 -12.28 -8.37
N GLY A 145 -0.09 -11.82 -9.47
CA GLY A 145 -1.51 -11.44 -9.53
C GLY A 145 -1.87 -10.94 -10.92
N LEU A 146 -2.54 -11.78 -11.69
CA LEU A 146 -2.91 -11.50 -13.10
C LEU A 146 -3.82 -10.27 -13.25
N ARG A 147 -4.54 -9.91 -12.18
CA ARG A 147 -5.45 -8.75 -12.13
C ARG A 147 -4.91 -7.60 -11.28
N SER A 148 -3.60 -7.58 -10.98
CA SER A 148 -2.95 -6.48 -10.28
C SER A 148 -2.60 -5.33 -11.23
N THR A 149 -2.48 -4.10 -10.69
CA THR A 149 -2.01 -2.94 -11.49
C THR A 149 -0.62 -3.18 -12.04
N GLY A 150 0.30 -3.72 -11.22
CA GLY A 150 1.68 -3.96 -11.66
C GLY A 150 1.75 -4.95 -12.82
N TYR A 151 0.99 -6.05 -12.78
CA TYR A 151 0.97 -6.99 -13.90
C TYR A 151 0.25 -6.43 -15.15
N THR A 152 -0.76 -5.59 -14.96
CA THR A 152 -1.37 -4.84 -16.08
C THR A 152 -0.31 -3.99 -16.80
N GLN A 153 0.55 -3.31 -16.05
CA GLN A 153 1.66 -2.52 -16.61
C GLN A 153 2.69 -3.40 -17.35
N VAL A 154 2.95 -4.62 -16.85
CA VAL A 154 3.77 -5.61 -17.59
C VAL A 154 3.12 -5.97 -18.91
N ARG A 155 1.82 -6.29 -18.92
CA ARG A 155 1.08 -6.62 -20.15
C ARG A 155 1.08 -5.46 -21.15
N LEU A 156 0.91 -4.21 -20.68
CA LEU A 156 0.97 -3.03 -21.55
C LEU A 156 2.33 -2.90 -22.24
N ALA A 157 3.43 -3.09 -21.52
CA ALA A 157 4.76 -3.09 -22.13
C ALA A 157 4.92 -4.23 -23.15
N LEU A 158 4.48 -5.45 -22.83
CA LEU A 158 4.55 -6.60 -23.73
C LEU A 158 3.77 -6.37 -25.03
N ILE A 159 2.60 -5.74 -24.94
CA ILE A 159 1.73 -5.43 -26.10
C ILE A 159 2.35 -4.29 -26.92
N HIS A 160 2.55 -3.13 -26.30
CA HIS A 160 2.84 -1.90 -27.05
C HIS A 160 4.31 -1.77 -27.50
N LYS A 161 5.26 -2.29 -26.71
CA LYS A 161 6.69 -2.23 -27.07
C LYS A 161 7.16 -3.48 -27.81
N TYR A 162 6.66 -4.65 -27.41
CA TYR A 162 7.17 -5.92 -27.92
C TYR A 162 6.24 -6.60 -28.93
N GLY A 163 5.02 -6.12 -29.11
CA GLY A 163 4.06 -6.61 -30.10
C GLY A 163 3.52 -8.00 -29.81
N LEU A 164 3.48 -8.40 -28.53
CA LEU A 164 2.89 -9.67 -28.11
C LEU A 164 1.39 -9.50 -27.84
N ASP A 165 0.61 -10.50 -28.20
CA ASP A 165 -0.74 -10.61 -27.64
C ASP A 165 -0.66 -11.14 -26.20
N ALA A 166 -0.73 -10.23 -25.23
CA ALA A 166 -0.72 -10.58 -23.82
C ALA A 166 -2.13 -10.66 -23.21
N ALA A 167 -3.15 -11.03 -23.99
CA ALA A 167 -4.49 -11.35 -23.47
C ALA A 167 -4.38 -12.46 -22.42
N LEU A 168 -5.21 -12.38 -21.34
CA LEU A 168 -5.16 -13.39 -20.27
C LEU A 168 -5.63 -14.76 -20.75
N GLU A 169 -6.51 -14.77 -21.74
CA GLU A 169 -7.03 -15.98 -22.38
C GLU A 169 -6.80 -15.89 -23.89
N GLY A 170 -6.28 -16.94 -24.50
CA GLY A 170 -6.09 -17.03 -25.94
C GLY A 170 -4.95 -16.20 -26.54
N GLY A 171 -4.18 -15.48 -25.70
CA GLY A 171 -3.01 -14.72 -26.16
C GLY A 171 -1.77 -15.55 -26.45
N ASP A 172 -0.67 -14.88 -26.77
CA ASP A 172 0.62 -15.51 -27.09
C ASP A 172 1.30 -16.23 -25.92
N LEU A 173 0.86 -15.97 -24.68
CA LEU A 173 1.51 -16.41 -23.44
C LEU A 173 0.61 -17.31 -22.61
N LYS A 174 1.19 -18.34 -21.96
CA LYS A 174 0.53 -19.05 -20.86
C LYS A 174 0.77 -18.30 -19.57
N GLN A 175 -0.18 -17.46 -19.17
CA GLN A 175 -0.06 -16.63 -17.97
C GLN A 175 -0.54 -17.39 -16.74
N LEU A 176 0.33 -17.51 -15.72
CA LEU A 176 0.09 -18.31 -14.53
C LEU A 176 0.17 -17.43 -13.28
N GLU A 177 -0.85 -17.52 -12.42
CA GLU A 177 -0.81 -16.86 -11.11
C GLU A 177 -0.10 -17.74 -10.10
N ILE A 178 1.00 -17.23 -9.54
CA ILE A 178 1.83 -17.90 -8.54
C ILE A 178 2.04 -16.92 -7.39
N GLN A 179 1.88 -17.39 -6.16
CA GLN A 179 2.12 -16.54 -4.99
C GLN A 179 3.52 -15.91 -5.05
N ALA A 180 3.61 -14.62 -4.76
CA ALA A 180 4.83 -13.83 -4.90
C ALA A 180 6.09 -14.49 -4.31
N PRO A 181 6.09 -15.07 -3.10
CA PRO A 181 7.29 -15.72 -2.54
C PRO A 181 7.76 -16.94 -3.34
N ASN A 182 6.89 -17.58 -4.09
CA ASN A 182 7.17 -18.82 -4.82
C ASN A 182 7.66 -18.58 -6.26
N LEU A 183 7.48 -17.37 -6.81
CA LEU A 183 7.84 -17.04 -8.19
C LEU A 183 9.32 -17.31 -8.53
N PRO A 184 10.31 -16.85 -7.72
CA PRO A 184 11.71 -17.13 -8.02
C PRO A 184 12.04 -18.63 -8.03
N GLY A 185 11.46 -19.38 -7.07
CA GLY A 185 11.64 -20.84 -6.99
C GLY A 185 11.04 -21.58 -8.18
N ALA A 186 9.83 -21.18 -8.62
CA ALA A 186 9.18 -21.75 -9.80
C ALA A 186 10.00 -21.51 -11.08
N LEU A 187 10.57 -20.29 -11.22
CA LEU A 187 11.45 -19.95 -12.33
C LEU A 187 12.76 -20.75 -12.29
N ALA A 188 13.41 -20.84 -11.13
CA ALA A 188 14.64 -21.61 -10.94
C ALA A 188 14.46 -23.09 -11.29
N ALA A 189 13.33 -23.67 -10.86
CA ALA A 189 12.97 -25.07 -11.12
C ALA A 189 12.50 -25.34 -12.55
N GLY A 190 12.38 -24.31 -13.41
CA GLY A 190 11.89 -24.46 -14.78
C GLY A 190 10.41 -24.82 -14.89
N GLN A 191 9.60 -24.58 -13.82
CA GLN A 191 8.15 -24.77 -13.86
C GLN A 191 7.47 -23.69 -14.70
N ILE A 192 8.11 -22.55 -14.87
CA ILE A 192 7.73 -21.45 -15.75
C ILE A 192 8.96 -20.99 -16.54
N ASP A 193 8.74 -20.51 -17.77
CA ASP A 193 9.80 -20.04 -18.66
C ASP A 193 10.28 -18.62 -18.27
N ALA A 194 9.37 -17.80 -17.77
CA ALA A 194 9.63 -16.42 -17.33
C ALA A 194 8.77 -16.06 -16.11
N ALA A 195 9.19 -15.03 -15.37
CA ALA A 195 8.47 -14.52 -14.21
C ALA A 195 8.42 -12.99 -14.22
N SER A 196 7.28 -12.42 -13.81
CA SER A 196 7.17 -11.01 -13.45
C SER A 196 7.62 -10.84 -12.00
N LEU A 197 8.85 -10.36 -11.78
CA LEU A 197 9.41 -10.10 -10.46
C LEU A 197 9.33 -8.61 -10.14
N ILE A 198 9.10 -8.31 -8.87
CA ILE A 198 9.01 -6.93 -8.36
C ILE A 198 9.74 -6.79 -7.02
N HIS A 199 10.08 -5.56 -6.67
CA HIS A 199 10.60 -5.16 -5.35
C HIS A 199 11.74 -6.06 -4.86
N SER A 200 11.61 -6.65 -3.67
CA SER A 200 12.65 -7.49 -3.07
C SER A 200 12.99 -8.74 -3.92
N GLN A 201 12.04 -9.26 -4.69
CA GLN A 201 12.29 -10.38 -5.60
C GLN A 201 13.21 -9.97 -6.76
N ALA A 202 12.90 -8.84 -7.42
CA ALA A 202 13.70 -8.29 -8.49
C ALA A 202 15.12 -7.92 -8.01
N PHE A 203 15.22 -7.31 -6.82
CA PHE A 203 16.52 -7.01 -6.22
C PHE A 203 17.34 -8.26 -5.93
N ARG A 204 16.76 -9.29 -5.33
CA ARG A 204 17.45 -10.57 -5.10
C ARG A 204 17.85 -11.25 -6.40
N ALA A 205 17.00 -11.20 -7.41
CA ALA A 205 17.30 -11.73 -8.75
C ALA A 205 18.49 -11.01 -9.39
N LEU A 206 18.56 -9.66 -9.26
CA LEU A 206 19.71 -8.88 -9.72
C LEU A 206 21.03 -9.27 -9.01
N LYS A 207 20.95 -9.58 -7.72
CA LYS A 207 22.14 -9.87 -6.90
C LYS A 207 22.60 -11.33 -7.01
N SER A 208 21.66 -12.26 -7.23
CA SER A 208 22.01 -13.70 -7.28
C SER A 208 22.80 -14.10 -8.53
N GLY A 209 22.62 -13.38 -9.64
CA GLY A 209 23.14 -13.79 -10.94
C GLY A 209 22.44 -15.02 -11.55
N GLU A 210 21.49 -15.62 -10.85
CA GLU A 210 20.73 -16.79 -11.34
C GLU A 210 19.69 -16.40 -12.39
N PHE A 211 19.26 -15.14 -12.37
CA PHE A 211 18.24 -14.60 -13.26
C PHE A 211 18.73 -13.34 -13.96
N ARG A 212 18.12 -13.04 -15.09
CA ARG A 212 18.33 -11.78 -15.79
C ARG A 212 17.03 -11.21 -16.32
N PRO A 213 16.87 -9.88 -16.37
CA PRO A 213 15.70 -9.26 -16.99
C PRO A 213 15.81 -9.38 -18.53
N ILE A 214 14.67 -9.59 -19.16
CA ILE A 214 14.50 -9.47 -20.62
C ILE A 214 13.65 -8.28 -21.00
N ALA A 215 12.91 -7.69 -20.02
CA ALA A 215 12.20 -6.43 -20.12
C ALA A 215 12.24 -5.71 -18.77
N GLU A 216 12.42 -4.41 -18.81
CA GLU A 216 12.23 -3.48 -17.70
C GLU A 216 10.94 -2.69 -17.94
N THR A 217 9.81 -3.30 -17.56
CA THR A 217 8.49 -2.83 -17.99
C THR A 217 8.10 -1.45 -17.44
N GLY A 218 8.71 -1.02 -16.34
CA GLY A 218 8.56 0.35 -15.84
C GLY A 218 9.15 1.36 -16.82
N ARG A 219 10.41 1.18 -17.23
CA ARG A 219 11.08 2.01 -18.23
C ARG A 219 10.39 1.93 -19.58
N ASP A 220 10.02 0.72 -20.01
CA ASP A 220 9.34 0.49 -21.27
C ASP A 220 8.03 1.29 -21.36
N ASN A 221 7.25 1.34 -20.28
CA ASN A 221 6.01 2.12 -20.23
C ASN A 221 6.27 3.63 -20.24
N ILE A 222 7.33 4.11 -19.55
CA ILE A 222 7.71 5.53 -19.61
C ILE A 222 8.08 5.92 -21.04
N GLU A 223 8.87 5.10 -21.73
CA GLU A 223 9.24 5.32 -23.13
C GLU A 223 8.04 5.29 -24.07
N GLN A 224 7.08 4.39 -23.88
CA GLN A 224 5.90 4.24 -24.75
C GLN A 224 4.85 5.31 -24.50
N PHE A 225 4.62 5.73 -23.26
CA PHE A 225 3.48 6.56 -22.89
C PHE A 225 3.87 7.94 -22.34
N GLY A 226 5.16 8.21 -22.17
CA GLY A 226 5.66 9.50 -21.68
C GLY A 226 5.32 9.80 -20.23
N MET A 227 4.91 8.80 -19.43
CA MET A 227 4.45 9.02 -18.05
C MET A 227 4.77 7.87 -17.11
N ARG A 228 4.86 8.17 -15.83
CA ARG A 228 5.06 7.21 -14.76
C ARG A 228 3.70 6.76 -14.22
N PHE A 229 3.36 5.51 -14.39
CA PHE A 229 2.07 5.01 -13.91
C PHE A 229 1.99 4.90 -12.40
N ILE A 230 0.78 5.14 -11.89
CA ILE A 230 0.44 4.94 -10.49
C ILE A 230 0.01 3.47 -10.31
N SER A 231 0.60 2.79 -9.32
CA SER A 231 0.27 1.40 -9.03
C SER A 231 -0.77 1.26 -7.92
N ALA A 232 -0.71 2.13 -6.90
CA ALA A 232 -1.63 2.06 -5.78
C ALA A 232 -1.93 3.44 -5.17
N LEU A 233 -3.08 3.52 -4.52
CA LEU A 233 -3.61 4.69 -3.82
C LEU A 233 -3.95 4.32 -2.38
N ASN A 234 -3.80 5.26 -1.46
CA ASN A 234 -4.42 5.19 -0.15
C ASN A 234 -5.86 5.66 -0.29
N VAL A 235 -6.79 4.82 0.10
CA VAL A 235 -8.22 5.12 0.01
C VAL A 235 -8.92 4.92 1.34
N SER A 236 -10.09 5.56 1.48
CA SER A 236 -11.01 5.37 2.58
C SER A 236 -12.46 5.40 2.08
N TYR A 237 -13.42 5.37 3.00
CA TYR A 237 -14.85 5.28 2.73
C TYR A 237 -15.53 6.58 3.08
N PRO A 238 -16.48 7.11 2.25
CA PRO A 238 -17.12 8.40 2.44
C PRO A 238 -17.69 8.59 3.84
N GLU A 239 -18.35 7.57 4.37
CA GLU A 239 -19.00 7.61 5.68
C GLU A 239 -18.01 7.72 6.86
N ARG A 240 -16.76 7.20 6.68
CA ARG A 240 -15.70 7.33 7.69
C ARG A 240 -15.06 8.70 7.63
N LEU A 241 -14.80 9.19 6.43
CA LEU A 241 -14.22 10.51 6.19
C LEU A 241 -15.14 11.61 6.72
N ALA A 242 -16.45 11.51 6.46
CA ALA A 242 -17.44 12.48 6.94
C ALA A 242 -17.51 12.53 8.47
N ARG A 243 -17.34 11.40 9.16
CA ARG A 243 -17.39 11.33 10.62
C ARG A 243 -16.15 11.86 11.33
N ARG A 244 -14.96 11.71 10.72
CA ARG A 244 -13.67 11.98 11.36
C ARG A 244 -12.70 12.70 10.41
N PRO A 245 -13.08 13.82 9.77
CA PRO A 245 -12.25 14.43 8.73
C PRO A 245 -10.86 14.85 9.23
N ASP A 246 -10.76 15.33 10.47
CA ASP A 246 -9.49 15.76 11.06
C ASP A 246 -8.54 14.57 11.28
N ALA A 247 -9.04 13.43 11.70
CA ALA A 247 -8.26 12.23 11.90
C ALA A 247 -7.64 11.73 10.57
N PHE A 248 -8.39 11.81 9.47
CA PHE A 248 -7.87 11.42 8.15
C PHE A 248 -6.92 12.46 7.54
N ARG A 249 -7.14 13.76 7.78
CA ARG A 249 -6.16 14.80 7.41
C ARG A 249 -4.83 14.57 8.12
N GLU A 250 -4.91 14.25 9.42
CA GLU A 250 -3.74 13.97 10.23
C GLU A 250 -3.03 12.67 9.81
N PHE A 251 -3.79 11.62 9.43
CA PHE A 251 -3.22 10.42 8.84
C PHE A 251 -2.42 10.74 7.57
N ASN A 252 -2.98 11.53 6.65
CA ASN A 252 -2.27 11.94 5.43
C ASN A 252 -0.96 12.68 5.74
N ARG A 253 -0.99 13.59 6.72
CA ARG A 253 0.22 14.29 7.19
C ARG A 253 1.24 13.28 7.73
N MET A 254 0.85 12.41 8.66
CA MET A 254 1.73 11.41 9.27
C MET A 254 2.31 10.45 8.23
N PHE A 255 1.51 10.00 7.27
CA PHE A 255 1.98 9.13 6.19
C PHE A 255 3.08 9.82 5.37
N ARG A 256 2.83 11.03 4.89
CA ARG A 256 3.81 11.81 4.13
C ARG A 256 5.08 12.09 4.95
N ASP A 257 4.92 12.46 6.21
CA ASP A 257 6.06 12.77 7.08
C ASP A 257 6.84 11.50 7.43
N SER A 258 6.20 10.33 7.51
CA SER A 258 6.87 9.03 7.68
C SER A 258 7.75 8.69 6.47
N VAL A 259 7.27 8.92 5.24
CA VAL A 259 8.08 8.77 4.02
C VAL A 259 9.30 9.70 4.06
N ARG A 260 9.08 10.98 4.37
CA ARG A 260 10.16 11.97 4.47
C ARG A 260 11.19 11.61 5.53
N TYR A 261 10.73 11.14 6.69
CA TYR A 261 11.61 10.67 7.75
C TYR A 261 12.47 9.51 7.28
N ALA A 262 11.88 8.49 6.64
CA ALA A 262 12.63 7.34 6.15
C ALA A 262 13.71 7.74 5.15
N LEU A 263 13.43 8.70 4.25
CA LEU A 263 14.40 9.20 3.28
C LEU A 263 15.49 10.07 3.90
N ALA A 264 15.17 10.80 4.97
CA ALA A 264 16.14 11.65 5.69
C ALA A 264 17.01 10.86 6.68
N HIS A 265 16.55 9.70 7.17
CA HIS A 265 17.20 8.87 8.18
C HIS A 265 17.41 7.44 7.69
N ARG A 266 17.93 7.30 6.45
CA ARG A 266 18.08 6.03 5.75
C ARG A 266 18.84 4.98 6.56
N ASP A 267 19.94 5.36 7.19
CA ASP A 267 20.78 4.43 7.97
C ASP A 267 19.98 3.82 9.14
N GLU A 268 19.20 4.63 9.86
CA GLU A 268 18.40 4.17 10.99
C GLU A 268 17.27 3.26 10.50
N VAL A 269 16.47 3.74 9.54
CA VAL A 269 15.26 3.05 9.11
C VAL A 269 15.58 1.79 8.31
N PHE A 270 16.53 1.88 7.38
CA PHE A 270 16.85 0.76 6.49
C PHE A 270 17.61 -0.34 7.22
N ALA A 271 18.43 -0.01 8.22
CA ALA A 271 19.04 -1.01 9.08
C ALA A 271 17.99 -1.74 9.94
N ALA A 272 17.06 -0.99 10.56
CA ALA A 272 16.02 -1.58 11.41
C ALA A 272 15.08 -2.52 10.62
N VAL A 273 14.58 -2.07 9.47
CA VAL A 273 13.68 -2.88 8.63
C VAL A 273 14.45 -4.00 7.92
N GLY A 274 15.67 -3.72 7.49
CA GLY A 274 16.54 -4.69 6.84
C GLY A 274 16.84 -5.89 7.74
N GLN A 275 17.12 -5.67 9.03
CA GLN A 275 17.31 -6.73 10.00
C GLN A 275 16.06 -7.61 10.15
N GLN A 276 14.87 -7.04 10.20
CA GLN A 276 13.60 -7.78 10.33
C GLN A 276 13.26 -8.59 9.07
N SER A 277 13.59 -8.06 7.89
CA SER A 277 13.23 -8.66 6.59
C SER A 277 14.34 -9.49 5.94
N ASN A 278 15.51 -9.57 6.57
CA ASN A 278 16.72 -10.18 5.99
C ASN A 278 17.05 -9.61 4.60
N LEU A 279 17.06 -8.26 4.51
CA LEU A 279 17.42 -7.52 3.33
C LEU A 279 18.50 -6.48 3.67
N PRO A 280 19.51 -6.29 2.82
CA PRO A 280 20.55 -5.30 3.06
C PRO A 280 20.00 -3.88 2.82
N PRO A 281 20.58 -2.82 3.46
CA PRO A 281 20.19 -1.43 3.27
C PRO A 281 20.20 -1.00 1.79
N GLU A 282 21.03 -1.59 0.96
CA GLU A 282 21.11 -1.35 -0.49
C GLU A 282 19.79 -1.66 -1.22
N PHE A 283 18.99 -2.60 -0.71
CA PHE A 283 17.67 -2.87 -1.27
C PHE A 283 16.77 -1.64 -1.16
N PHE A 284 16.71 -1.01 0.00
CA PHE A 284 15.86 0.14 0.24
C PHE A 284 16.32 1.35 -0.56
N ASN A 285 17.65 1.60 -0.62
CA ASN A 285 18.21 2.65 -1.47
C ASN A 285 17.83 2.43 -2.94
N TRP A 286 18.05 1.23 -3.46
CA TRP A 286 17.68 0.89 -4.83
C TRP A 286 16.16 1.04 -5.05
N TRP A 287 15.33 0.61 -4.10
CA TRP A 287 13.89 0.68 -4.24
C TRP A 287 13.40 2.13 -4.34
N PHE A 288 13.82 3.00 -3.41
CA PHE A 288 13.42 4.41 -3.41
C PHE A 288 14.04 5.24 -4.55
N GLU A 289 15.22 4.87 -5.06
CA GLU A 289 15.92 5.65 -6.09
C GLU A 289 15.62 5.17 -7.51
N LYS A 290 15.38 3.87 -7.69
CA LYS A 290 15.34 3.24 -9.01
C LYS A 290 14.01 2.57 -9.33
N SER A 291 13.29 2.07 -8.32
CA SER A 291 12.11 1.25 -8.54
C SER A 291 10.83 2.05 -8.36
N SER A 292 10.67 2.71 -7.24
CA SER A 292 9.36 3.24 -6.83
C SER A 292 9.45 4.57 -6.11
N ASP A 293 8.42 5.40 -6.29
CA ASP A 293 8.16 6.61 -5.52
C ASP A 293 6.91 6.41 -4.63
N VAL A 294 6.92 7.06 -3.47
CA VAL A 294 5.77 7.15 -2.56
C VAL A 294 5.44 8.63 -2.35
N PRO A 295 4.65 9.25 -3.22
CA PRO A 295 4.39 10.69 -3.18
C PRO A 295 3.69 11.15 -1.89
N GLY A 296 2.73 10.37 -1.37
CA GLY A 296 1.94 10.74 -0.19
C GLY A 296 1.00 11.93 -0.42
N THR A 297 0.93 12.45 -1.65
CA THR A 297 0.04 13.52 -2.14
C THR A 297 -0.80 13.00 -3.29
N PHE A 298 -1.80 13.78 -3.74
CA PHE A 298 -2.51 13.50 -4.99
C PHE A 298 -2.54 14.77 -5.84
N GLU A 299 -1.95 14.71 -7.01
CA GLU A 299 -1.77 15.83 -7.94
C GLU A 299 -2.47 15.58 -9.27
N GLU A 300 -2.61 16.62 -10.09
CA GLU A 300 -3.21 16.50 -11.42
C GLU A 300 -2.40 15.57 -12.34
N SER A 301 -1.08 15.57 -12.23
CA SER A 301 -0.21 14.63 -12.96
C SER A 301 -0.51 13.17 -12.61
N HIS A 302 -0.86 12.88 -11.34
CA HIS A 302 -1.28 11.56 -10.91
C HIS A 302 -2.64 11.19 -11.52
N ALA A 303 -3.59 12.14 -11.56
CA ALA A 303 -4.88 11.90 -12.20
C ALA A 303 -4.72 11.58 -13.69
N GLN A 304 -3.90 12.33 -14.41
CA GLN A 304 -3.61 12.09 -15.83
C GLN A 304 -3.01 10.70 -16.06
N ALA A 305 -2.02 10.30 -15.24
CA ALA A 305 -1.40 8.99 -15.35
C ALA A 305 -2.39 7.85 -15.07
N ILE A 306 -3.29 8.02 -14.10
CA ILE A 306 -4.33 7.04 -13.78
C ILE A 306 -5.36 6.96 -14.91
N MET A 307 -5.84 8.09 -15.42
CA MET A 307 -6.81 8.11 -16.53
C MET A 307 -6.24 7.43 -17.77
N LYS A 308 -4.96 7.71 -18.11
CA LYS A 308 -4.28 7.00 -19.21
C LYS A 308 -4.16 5.51 -18.96
N LEU A 309 -3.81 5.10 -17.74
CA LEU A 309 -3.76 3.68 -17.38
C LEU A 309 -5.15 3.02 -17.50
N TYR A 310 -6.23 3.71 -17.16
CA TYR A 310 -7.58 3.19 -17.30
C TYR A 310 -7.97 3.02 -18.79
N GLU A 311 -7.66 3.99 -19.64
CA GLU A 311 -7.87 3.90 -21.10
C GLU A 311 -7.19 2.64 -21.67
N LEU A 312 -5.89 2.51 -21.41
CA LEU A 312 -5.07 1.38 -21.86
C LEU A 312 -5.56 0.05 -21.26
N SER A 313 -5.96 0.06 -19.98
CA SER A 313 -6.49 -1.13 -19.32
C SER A 313 -7.84 -1.59 -19.91
N ARG A 314 -8.66 -0.63 -20.38
CA ARG A 314 -9.90 -0.94 -21.11
C ARG A 314 -9.61 -1.51 -22.49
N GLU A 315 -8.64 -0.95 -23.21
CA GLU A 315 -8.22 -1.45 -24.53
C GLU A 315 -7.79 -2.91 -24.49
N ILE A 316 -7.08 -3.31 -23.43
CA ILE A 316 -6.61 -4.70 -23.24
C ILE A 316 -7.60 -5.57 -22.45
N GLY A 317 -8.83 -5.14 -22.23
CA GLY A 317 -9.90 -5.91 -21.61
C GLY A 317 -9.76 -6.14 -20.10
N MET A 318 -8.92 -5.35 -19.38
CA MET A 318 -8.75 -5.49 -17.92
C MET A 318 -9.88 -4.86 -17.14
N ILE A 319 -10.44 -3.78 -17.63
CA ILE A 319 -11.61 -3.08 -17.07
C ILE A 319 -12.60 -2.77 -18.19
N GLN A 320 -13.88 -2.66 -17.87
CA GLN A 320 -14.93 -2.37 -18.86
C GLN A 320 -15.25 -0.88 -18.93
N SER A 321 -15.38 -0.26 -17.77
CA SER A 321 -15.68 1.17 -17.60
C SER A 321 -14.96 1.71 -16.39
N PHE A 322 -14.79 3.02 -16.34
CA PHE A 322 -14.13 3.70 -15.22
C PHE A 322 -14.69 5.12 -15.04
N PRO A 323 -14.78 5.58 -13.78
CA PRO A 323 -15.08 6.98 -13.49
C PRO A 323 -13.85 7.86 -13.74
N ASP A 324 -14.06 9.16 -13.90
CA ASP A 324 -12.94 10.09 -13.77
C ASP A 324 -12.40 10.02 -12.35
N ILE A 325 -11.12 9.67 -12.21
CA ILE A 325 -10.48 9.51 -10.90
C ILE A 325 -10.56 10.79 -10.05
N ARG A 326 -10.64 11.97 -10.69
CA ARG A 326 -10.76 13.26 -10.00
C ARG A 326 -12.04 13.34 -9.15
N THR A 327 -13.12 12.67 -9.58
CA THR A 327 -14.39 12.61 -8.85
C THR A 327 -14.32 11.75 -7.59
N LEU A 328 -13.31 10.89 -7.49
CA LEU A 328 -13.07 10.03 -6.34
C LEU A 328 -12.10 10.64 -5.33
N VAL A 329 -11.45 11.76 -5.65
CA VAL A 329 -10.49 12.40 -4.75
C VAL A 329 -11.23 13.04 -3.59
N TRP A 330 -10.80 12.73 -2.37
CA TRP A 330 -11.34 13.38 -1.18
C TRP A 330 -10.96 14.87 -1.19
N GLU A 331 -11.91 15.73 -0.82
CA GLU A 331 -11.74 17.19 -0.86
C GLU A 331 -10.55 17.71 -0.02
N HIS A 332 -10.21 16.96 1.06
CA HIS A 332 -9.06 17.25 1.93
C HIS A 332 -7.84 16.36 1.65
N ALA A 333 -7.78 15.69 0.51
CA ALA A 333 -6.56 14.99 0.10
C ALA A 333 -5.40 15.98 0.02
N LEU A 334 -4.21 15.54 0.48
CA LEU A 334 -3.02 16.39 0.38
C LEU A 334 -2.66 16.61 -1.08
N ARG A 335 -2.57 17.88 -1.45
CA ARG A 335 -2.07 18.31 -2.74
C ARG A 335 -0.64 18.80 -2.56
N GLY A 336 0.22 18.52 -3.54
CA GLY A 336 1.61 18.91 -3.53
C GLY A 336 1.82 20.40 -3.80
#